data_8c1e73e210cf64749e865a956a2d2935
#
_entry.id   8c1e73e210cf64749e865a956a2d2935
#
_cell.length_a   1.000
_cell.length_b   1.000
_cell.length_c   1.000
_cell.angle_alpha   90.00
_cell.angle_beta   90.00
_cell.angle_gamma   90.00
#
_symmetry.space_group_name_H-M   'P 1'
#
loop_
_entity.id
_entity.type
_entity.pdbx_description
1 polymer ?
#
loop_
_entity_poly.entity_id
_entity_poly.type
_entity_poly.pdbx_seq_one_letter_code
_entity_poly.pdbx_strand_id
1 'polypeptide(L)'
;MALFKTKENTVYDTTQLKIPEHIAIIMDGNGRWAKKRLMPRAAGHKAGMNTVKRIASAASDMGVKVLTLYVFSTENWSRPNDEVNFLMQLPIAFFNDFVPDLIKNNIRVSVTGNVDALPAATQDAVNRAIEETASGTGMVLNFAMNYGGQIEIVDATKKIAEEVAKGHLSPDDINSEVFAAALQTAHLGDLATPDLMIRTSGELRLSNFL
;
A
#
# COMPACT_ATOMS: atom_id res chain seq x y z
N MET A 1 11.05 27.15 -24.81
CA MET A 1 11.57 27.28 -23.41
C MET A 1 10.38 27.56 -22.50
N ALA A 2 9.74 26.53 -21.99
CA ALA A 2 8.55 26.70 -21.12
C ALA A 2 9.03 26.78 -19.67
N LEU A 3 8.96 27.97 -19.12
CA LEU A 3 9.21 28.25 -17.71
C LEU A 3 8.15 27.52 -16.86
N PHE A 4 8.56 26.48 -16.17
CA PHE A 4 7.77 25.94 -15.06
C PHE A 4 7.78 26.98 -13.93
N LYS A 5 6.71 27.77 -13.85
CA LYS A 5 6.45 28.54 -12.64
C LYS A 5 6.31 27.53 -11.49
N THR A 6 7.24 27.56 -10.56
CA THR A 6 7.03 26.98 -9.23
C THR A 6 5.81 27.67 -8.65
N LYS A 7 4.74 26.91 -8.44
CA LYS A 7 3.61 27.41 -7.66
C LYS A 7 4.16 27.82 -6.29
N GLU A 8 3.88 29.05 -5.91
CA GLU A 8 4.09 29.56 -4.56
C GLU A 8 3.67 28.49 -3.55
N ASN A 9 4.45 28.33 -2.50
CA ASN A 9 4.10 27.49 -1.35
C ASN A 9 2.83 28.10 -0.73
N THR A 10 1.68 27.67 -1.21
CA THR A 10 0.41 28.01 -0.57
C THR A 10 0.36 27.19 0.71
N VAL A 11 0.62 27.81 1.83
CA VAL A 11 0.40 27.23 3.14
C VAL A 11 -1.12 27.17 3.32
N TYR A 12 -1.68 25.97 3.20
CA TYR A 12 -3.10 25.76 3.51
C TYR A 12 -3.25 25.71 5.04
N ASP A 13 -4.20 26.47 5.56
CA ASP A 13 -4.62 26.32 6.96
C ASP A 13 -5.36 24.96 7.08
N THR A 14 -4.68 23.98 7.62
CA THR A 14 -5.23 22.62 7.81
C THR A 14 -6.09 22.52 9.08
N THR A 15 -6.13 23.54 9.92
CA THR A 15 -6.90 23.52 11.19
C THR A 15 -8.42 23.44 10.96
N GLN A 16 -8.88 23.84 9.79
CA GLN A 16 -10.29 23.78 9.36
C GLN A 16 -10.63 22.54 8.53
N LEU A 17 -9.63 21.72 8.16
CA LEU A 17 -9.85 20.55 7.31
C LEU A 17 -10.09 19.30 8.17
N LYS A 18 -11.12 18.53 7.82
CA LYS A 18 -11.28 17.17 8.33
C LYS A 18 -10.29 16.27 7.60
N ILE A 19 -9.20 15.90 8.26
CA ILE A 19 -8.19 15.01 7.70
C ILE A 19 -8.75 13.59 7.71
N PRO A 20 -8.72 12.85 6.56
CA PRO A 20 -9.06 11.43 6.51
C PRO A 20 -8.15 10.62 7.43
N GLU A 21 -8.68 9.67 8.17
CA GLU A 21 -7.87 8.82 9.04
C GLU A 21 -7.14 7.74 8.25
N HIS A 22 -7.79 7.18 7.22
CA HIS A 22 -7.19 6.22 6.30
C HIS A 22 -7.24 6.71 4.86
N ILE A 23 -6.08 6.86 4.24
CA ILE A 23 -5.93 7.21 2.82
C ILE A 23 -5.35 6.02 2.07
N ALA A 24 -6.01 5.60 0.99
CA ALA A 24 -5.53 4.55 0.09
C ALA A 24 -5.10 5.15 -1.26
N ILE A 25 -3.91 4.78 -1.77
CA ILE A 25 -3.36 5.34 -3.01
C ILE A 25 -3.00 4.24 -4.00
N ILE A 26 -3.60 4.31 -5.20
CA ILE A 26 -3.17 3.55 -6.37
C ILE A 26 -2.12 4.37 -7.11
N MET A 27 -0.87 3.91 -7.06
CA MET A 27 0.30 4.59 -7.63
C MET A 27 0.43 4.29 -9.12
N ASP A 28 -0.34 4.99 -9.95
CA ASP A 28 -0.33 4.81 -11.40
C ASP A 28 0.48 5.90 -12.14
N GLY A 29 0.95 5.56 -13.34
CA GLY A 29 1.57 6.49 -14.28
C GLY A 29 3.09 6.56 -14.28
N ASN A 30 3.79 5.84 -13.40
CA ASN A 30 5.26 5.85 -13.33
C ASN A 30 5.92 5.50 -14.67
N GLY A 31 5.42 4.46 -15.36
CA GLY A 31 5.91 4.07 -16.68
C GLY A 31 5.62 5.13 -17.76
N ARG A 32 4.43 5.73 -17.73
CA ARG A 32 4.05 6.82 -18.66
C ARG A 32 4.89 8.08 -18.44
N TRP A 33 5.19 8.39 -17.18
CA TRP A 33 6.05 9.50 -16.79
C TRP A 33 7.48 9.32 -17.34
N ALA A 34 8.05 8.14 -17.24
CA ALA A 34 9.38 7.81 -17.78
C ALA A 34 9.38 7.90 -19.32
N LYS A 35 8.38 7.29 -19.97
CA LYS A 35 8.25 7.32 -21.45
C LYS A 35 8.17 8.74 -22.01
N LYS A 36 7.43 9.64 -21.37
CA LYS A 36 7.35 11.06 -21.76
C LYS A 36 8.70 11.79 -21.66
N ARG A 37 9.68 11.22 -20.95
CA ARG A 37 11.03 11.76 -20.76
C ARG A 37 12.10 10.97 -21.48
N LEU A 38 11.70 10.05 -22.37
CA LEU A 38 12.59 9.14 -23.12
C LEU A 38 13.48 8.30 -22.18
N MET A 39 12.94 7.95 -21.00
CA MET A 39 13.63 7.16 -19.98
C MET A 39 13.04 5.74 -19.90
N PRO A 40 13.82 4.74 -19.48
CA PRO A 40 13.31 3.41 -19.20
C PRO A 40 12.22 3.44 -18.11
N ARG A 41 11.24 2.50 -18.18
CA ARG A 41 10.16 2.38 -17.17
C ARG A 41 10.70 2.29 -15.74
N ALA A 42 11.82 1.59 -15.55
CA ALA A 42 12.52 1.46 -14.27
C ALA A 42 12.84 2.81 -13.61
N ALA A 43 13.25 3.81 -14.39
CA ALA A 43 13.51 5.15 -13.87
C ALA A 43 12.24 5.83 -13.33
N GLY A 44 11.09 5.56 -13.95
CA GLY A 44 9.79 6.05 -13.45
C GLY A 44 9.42 5.41 -12.11
N HIS A 45 9.61 4.11 -11.95
CA HIS A 45 9.36 3.42 -10.69
C HIS A 45 10.30 3.92 -9.57
N LYS A 46 11.58 4.11 -9.87
CA LYS A 46 12.53 4.69 -8.90
C LYS A 46 12.14 6.11 -8.49
N ALA A 47 11.70 6.96 -9.41
CA ALA A 47 11.18 8.29 -9.09
C ALA A 47 9.90 8.22 -8.24
N GLY A 48 9.03 7.23 -8.50
CA GLY A 48 7.85 6.94 -7.69
C GLY A 48 8.20 6.63 -6.24
N MET A 49 9.24 5.85 -5.97
CA MET A 49 9.69 5.52 -4.61
C MET A 49 10.11 6.76 -3.81
N ASN A 50 10.81 7.71 -4.42
CA ASN A 50 11.13 8.98 -3.78
C ASN A 50 9.87 9.81 -3.48
N THR A 51 8.86 9.68 -4.32
CA THR A 51 7.56 10.32 -4.08
C THR A 51 6.84 9.67 -2.90
N VAL A 52 6.91 8.33 -2.77
CA VAL A 52 6.34 7.60 -1.61
C VAL A 52 6.92 8.13 -0.29
N LYS A 53 8.23 8.30 -0.18
CA LYS A 53 8.87 8.85 1.03
C LYS A 53 8.29 10.21 1.41
N ARG A 54 8.17 11.11 0.43
CA ARG A 54 7.63 12.46 0.64
C ARG A 54 6.15 12.44 1.05
N ILE A 55 5.36 11.59 0.40
CA ILE A 55 3.91 11.47 0.70
C ILE A 55 3.69 10.83 2.06
N ALA A 56 4.46 9.80 2.42
CA ALA A 56 4.36 9.16 3.73
C ALA A 56 4.70 10.16 4.86
N SER A 57 5.77 10.94 4.70
CA SER A 57 6.11 12.00 5.66
C SER A 57 4.99 13.04 5.78
N ALA A 58 4.51 13.55 4.65
CA ALA A 58 3.44 14.56 4.65
C ALA A 58 2.13 14.03 5.25
N ALA A 59 1.73 12.78 4.96
CA ALA A 59 0.55 12.15 5.54
C ALA A 59 0.68 12.02 7.06
N SER A 60 1.85 11.58 7.53
CA SER A 60 2.15 11.49 8.97
C SER A 60 2.08 12.86 9.64
N ASP A 61 2.69 13.89 9.05
CA ASP A 61 2.68 15.27 9.57
C ASP A 61 1.26 15.85 9.62
N MET A 62 0.38 15.45 8.70
CA MET A 62 -1.03 15.85 8.68
C MET A 62 -1.91 15.09 9.68
N GLY A 63 -1.39 14.06 10.34
CA GLY A 63 -2.12 13.26 11.32
C GLY A 63 -2.95 12.11 10.74
N VAL A 64 -2.68 11.70 9.48
CA VAL A 64 -3.24 10.47 8.90
C VAL A 64 -2.83 9.28 9.75
N LYS A 65 -3.77 8.36 10.02
CA LYS A 65 -3.53 7.19 10.87
C LYS A 65 -3.05 5.99 10.06
N VAL A 66 -3.61 5.80 8.87
CA VAL A 66 -3.23 4.72 7.94
C VAL A 66 -3.04 5.30 6.54
N LEU A 67 -1.91 4.99 5.93
CA LEU A 67 -1.65 5.25 4.51
C LEU A 67 -1.43 3.92 3.81
N THR A 68 -2.40 3.48 3.00
CA THR A 68 -2.27 2.25 2.20
C THR A 68 -1.83 2.57 0.78
N LEU A 69 -0.74 1.93 0.35
CA LEU A 69 -0.15 2.09 -0.98
C LEU A 69 -0.25 0.82 -1.79
N TYR A 70 -0.86 0.87 -2.98
CA TYR A 70 -0.95 -0.27 -3.90
C TYR A 70 0.35 -0.42 -4.68
N VAL A 71 1.23 -1.29 -4.21
CA VAL A 71 2.59 -1.48 -4.74
C VAL A 71 2.63 -2.52 -5.84
N PHE A 72 1.97 -3.67 -5.63
CA PHE A 72 1.99 -4.78 -6.57
C PHE A 72 0.68 -5.56 -6.51
N SER A 73 -0.07 -5.56 -7.61
CA SER A 73 -1.30 -6.34 -7.72
C SER A 73 -1.03 -7.75 -8.23
N THR A 74 -1.95 -8.68 -7.92
CA THR A 74 -1.87 -10.06 -8.44
C THR A 74 -1.84 -10.12 -9.97
N GLU A 75 -2.49 -9.18 -10.66
CA GLU A 75 -2.46 -9.08 -12.12
C GLU A 75 -1.09 -8.66 -12.67
N ASN A 76 -0.23 -8.06 -11.85
CA ASN A 76 1.09 -7.63 -12.29
C ASN A 76 2.04 -8.82 -12.60
N TRP A 77 1.72 -10.02 -12.14
CA TRP A 77 2.47 -11.23 -12.52
C TRP A 77 2.37 -11.54 -14.02
N SER A 78 1.34 -11.04 -14.72
CA SER A 78 1.19 -11.19 -16.17
C SER A 78 2.11 -10.27 -17.00
N ARG A 79 2.85 -9.36 -16.36
CA ARG A 79 3.80 -8.49 -17.03
C ARG A 79 5.05 -9.26 -17.51
N PRO A 80 5.85 -8.68 -18.44
CA PRO A 80 7.12 -9.27 -18.83
C PRO A 80 8.01 -9.59 -17.63
N ASN A 81 8.67 -10.74 -17.65
CA ASN A 81 9.49 -11.23 -16.53
C ASN A 81 10.54 -10.23 -16.06
N ASP A 82 11.17 -9.50 -16.97
CA ASP A 82 12.18 -8.49 -16.64
C ASP A 82 11.57 -7.34 -15.83
N GLU A 83 10.33 -6.93 -16.17
CA GLU A 83 9.61 -5.90 -15.39
C GLU A 83 9.22 -6.43 -14.02
N VAL A 84 8.71 -7.67 -13.93
CA VAL A 84 8.36 -8.30 -12.65
C VAL A 84 9.58 -8.44 -11.76
N ASN A 85 10.68 -8.97 -12.27
CA ASN A 85 11.93 -9.11 -11.53
C ASN A 85 12.44 -7.77 -11.01
N PHE A 86 12.38 -6.73 -11.83
CA PHE A 86 12.73 -5.38 -11.42
C PHE A 86 11.82 -4.87 -10.28
N LEU A 87 10.49 -5.05 -10.40
CA LEU A 87 9.53 -4.65 -9.38
C LEU A 87 9.74 -5.36 -8.05
N MET A 88 10.17 -6.63 -8.07
CA MET A 88 10.49 -7.41 -6.87
C MET A 88 11.78 -6.93 -6.18
N GLN A 89 12.71 -6.30 -6.89
CA GLN A 89 13.92 -5.70 -6.29
C GLN A 89 13.64 -4.33 -5.63
N LEU A 90 12.59 -3.63 -6.05
CA LEU A 90 12.31 -2.29 -5.53
C LEU A 90 12.03 -2.26 -4.02
N PRO A 91 11.21 -3.16 -3.43
CA PRO A 91 10.98 -3.19 -1.98
C PRO A 91 12.28 -3.37 -1.19
N ILE A 92 13.20 -4.21 -1.68
CA ILE A 92 14.50 -4.47 -1.03
C ILE A 92 15.29 -3.16 -0.89
N ALA A 93 15.49 -2.46 -2.02
CA ALA A 93 16.20 -1.19 -2.02
C ALA A 93 15.48 -0.10 -1.21
N PHE A 94 14.14 -0.07 -1.33
CA PHE A 94 13.30 0.91 -0.65
C PHE A 94 13.38 0.79 0.86
N PHE A 95 13.15 -0.40 1.41
CA PHE A 95 13.15 -0.60 2.85
C PHE A 95 14.53 -0.42 3.45
N ASN A 96 15.61 -0.90 2.78
CA ASN A 96 16.97 -0.67 3.24
C ASN A 96 17.31 0.83 3.42
N ASP A 97 16.75 1.68 2.56
CA ASP A 97 17.03 3.12 2.56
C ASP A 97 16.01 3.93 3.39
N PHE A 98 14.79 3.41 3.61
CA PHE A 98 13.71 4.20 4.20
C PHE A 98 13.35 3.80 5.64
N VAL A 99 13.62 2.59 6.08
CA VAL A 99 13.30 2.11 7.45
C VAL A 99 13.85 3.04 8.54
N PRO A 100 15.10 3.55 8.47
CA PRO A 100 15.60 4.49 9.48
C PRO A 100 14.76 5.77 9.60
N ASP A 101 14.28 6.30 8.47
CA ASP A 101 13.41 7.48 8.47
C ASP A 101 12.02 7.16 9.03
N LEU A 102 11.49 5.96 8.75
CA LEU A 102 10.20 5.50 9.31
C LEU A 102 10.26 5.41 10.83
N ILE A 103 11.30 4.79 11.38
CA ILE A 103 11.53 4.68 12.83
C ILE A 103 11.61 6.08 13.46
N LYS A 104 12.42 6.96 12.87
CA LYS A 104 12.60 8.35 13.35
C LYS A 104 11.28 9.11 13.40
N ASN A 105 10.38 8.89 12.41
CA ASN A 105 9.09 9.55 12.31
C ASN A 105 7.96 8.78 13.01
N ASN A 106 8.28 7.75 13.81
CA ASN A 106 7.31 6.94 14.54
C ASN A 106 6.25 6.29 13.62
N ILE A 107 6.66 5.88 12.41
CA ILE A 107 5.79 5.23 11.41
C ILE A 107 6.03 3.74 11.46
N ARG A 108 4.95 2.96 11.55
CA ARG A 108 4.99 1.50 11.53
C ARG A 108 4.65 0.97 10.13
N VAL A 109 5.45 0.03 9.64
CA VAL A 109 5.17 -0.69 8.39
C VAL A 109 4.18 -1.82 8.64
N SER A 110 3.25 -1.99 7.71
CA SER A 110 2.33 -3.13 7.62
C SER A 110 2.18 -3.57 6.18
N VAL A 111 1.71 -4.79 5.96
CA VAL A 111 1.48 -5.32 4.61
C VAL A 111 0.14 -6.03 4.54
N THR A 112 -0.59 -5.77 3.46
CA THR A 112 -1.81 -6.49 3.05
C THR A 112 -1.50 -7.22 1.75
N GLY A 113 -1.80 -8.51 1.67
CA GLY A 113 -1.56 -9.36 0.50
C GLY A 113 -0.76 -10.62 0.84
N ASN A 114 -0.51 -11.44 -0.18
CA ASN A 114 0.20 -12.71 -0.01
C ASN A 114 1.71 -12.52 -0.15
N VAL A 115 2.37 -12.21 0.98
CA VAL A 115 3.83 -12.02 1.05
C VAL A 115 4.58 -13.34 0.83
N ASP A 116 4.03 -14.47 1.26
CA ASP A 116 4.68 -15.78 1.18
C ASP A 116 4.90 -16.25 -0.27
N ALA A 117 4.12 -15.72 -1.21
CA ALA A 117 4.30 -16.01 -2.63
C ALA A 117 5.31 -15.08 -3.33
N LEU A 118 5.93 -14.13 -2.63
CA LEU A 118 6.99 -13.27 -3.16
C LEU A 118 8.33 -14.00 -3.19
N PRO A 119 9.34 -13.55 -3.98
CA PRO A 119 10.71 -14.06 -3.89
C PRO A 119 11.29 -13.91 -2.49
N ALA A 120 12.05 -14.89 -2.02
CA ALA A 120 12.58 -14.94 -0.64
C ALA A 120 13.27 -13.65 -0.21
N ALA A 121 14.16 -13.08 -1.05
CA ALA A 121 14.83 -11.83 -0.73
C ALA A 121 13.87 -10.63 -0.54
N THR A 122 12.73 -10.64 -1.24
CA THR A 122 11.68 -9.62 -1.08
C THR A 122 10.91 -9.85 0.22
N GLN A 123 10.59 -11.12 0.54
CA GLN A 123 9.96 -11.49 1.82
C GLN A 123 10.83 -11.05 2.99
N ASP A 124 12.13 -11.37 2.97
CA ASP A 124 13.09 -11.01 4.02
C ASP A 124 13.14 -9.49 4.24
N ALA A 125 13.16 -8.71 3.16
CA ALA A 125 13.17 -7.24 3.25
C ALA A 125 11.87 -6.68 3.84
N VAL A 126 10.73 -7.23 3.46
CA VAL A 126 9.41 -6.86 3.98
C VAL A 126 9.30 -7.19 5.45
N ASN A 127 9.61 -8.44 5.84
CA ASN A 127 9.50 -8.91 7.22
C ASN A 127 10.42 -8.09 8.14
N ARG A 128 11.66 -7.85 7.72
CA ARG A 128 12.58 -6.99 8.45
C ARG A 128 12.04 -5.58 8.64
N ALA A 129 11.45 -4.96 7.60
CA ALA A 129 10.86 -3.63 7.72
C ALA A 129 9.69 -3.60 8.72
N ILE A 130 8.85 -4.63 8.75
CA ILE A 130 7.77 -4.78 9.72
C ILE A 130 8.34 -4.88 11.13
N GLU A 131 9.32 -5.77 11.35
CA GLU A 131 9.95 -6.02 12.66
C GLU A 131 10.66 -4.77 13.20
N GLU A 132 11.51 -4.13 12.38
CA GLU A 132 12.29 -2.96 12.80
C GLU A 132 11.40 -1.74 13.12
N THR A 133 10.21 -1.64 12.52
CA THR A 133 9.27 -0.53 12.76
C THR A 133 8.14 -0.88 13.73
N ALA A 134 8.10 -2.11 14.28
CA ALA A 134 6.98 -2.62 15.08
C ALA A 134 6.67 -1.77 16.33
N SER A 135 7.68 -1.10 16.91
CA SER A 135 7.50 -0.22 18.07
C SER A 135 6.85 1.12 17.74
N GLY A 136 6.68 1.45 16.45
CA GLY A 136 6.04 2.68 16.01
C GLY A 136 4.56 2.74 16.42
N THR A 137 4.16 3.84 17.04
CA THR A 137 2.79 4.08 17.55
C THR A 137 2.06 5.19 16.78
N GLY A 138 2.72 5.78 15.79
CA GLY A 138 2.15 6.82 14.93
C GLY A 138 1.38 6.25 13.74
N MET A 139 1.62 6.80 12.55
CA MET A 139 0.95 6.35 11.33
C MET A 139 1.36 4.92 10.96
N VAL A 140 0.39 4.13 10.49
CA VAL A 140 0.65 2.85 9.81
C VAL A 140 0.83 3.10 8.31
N LEU A 141 2.02 2.79 7.79
CA LEU A 141 2.28 2.76 6.35
C LEU A 141 2.06 1.32 5.85
N ASN A 142 0.89 1.09 5.29
CA ASN A 142 0.46 -0.22 4.81
C ASN A 142 0.76 -0.39 3.32
N PHE A 143 1.44 -1.47 2.94
CA PHE A 143 1.74 -1.78 1.56
C PHE A 143 0.87 -2.93 1.07
N ALA A 144 -0.02 -2.67 0.09
CA ALA A 144 -0.73 -3.75 -0.60
C ALA A 144 0.22 -4.37 -1.64
N MET A 145 0.76 -5.56 -1.31
CA MET A 145 1.76 -6.30 -2.09
C MET A 145 1.25 -7.69 -2.44
N ASN A 146 1.32 -8.04 -3.72
CA ASN A 146 0.73 -9.29 -4.22
C ASN A 146 -0.72 -9.43 -3.76
N TYR A 147 -1.45 -8.32 -3.88
CA TYR A 147 -2.80 -8.13 -3.40
C TYR A 147 -3.80 -8.02 -4.56
N GLY A 148 -5.02 -8.48 -4.33
CA GLY A 148 -6.17 -8.25 -5.18
C GLY A 148 -7.46 -8.54 -4.43
N GLY A 149 -8.44 -7.62 -4.45
CA GLY A 149 -9.66 -7.70 -3.65
C GLY A 149 -10.49 -8.95 -3.97
N GLN A 150 -10.56 -9.38 -5.23
CA GLN A 150 -11.27 -10.62 -5.57
C GLN A 150 -10.62 -11.86 -4.94
N ILE A 151 -9.28 -11.92 -4.90
CA ILE A 151 -8.55 -13.01 -4.26
C ILE A 151 -8.73 -12.94 -2.74
N GLU A 152 -8.68 -11.74 -2.17
CA GLU A 152 -8.94 -11.52 -0.74
C GLU A 152 -10.32 -12.03 -0.33
N ILE A 153 -11.37 -11.74 -1.12
CA ILE A 153 -12.74 -12.24 -0.88
C ILE A 153 -12.79 -13.77 -0.91
N VAL A 154 -12.14 -14.39 -1.91
CA VAL A 154 -12.06 -15.85 -2.01
C VAL A 154 -11.33 -16.45 -0.81
N ASP A 155 -10.21 -15.87 -0.40
CA ASP A 155 -9.42 -16.36 0.74
C ASP A 155 -10.16 -16.17 2.07
N ALA A 156 -10.86 -15.05 2.27
CA ALA A 156 -11.74 -14.83 3.42
C ALA A 156 -12.87 -15.86 3.45
N THR A 157 -13.48 -16.14 2.30
CA THR A 157 -14.53 -17.17 2.18
C THR A 157 -14.02 -18.55 2.55
N LYS A 158 -12.80 -18.93 2.11
CA LYS A 158 -12.19 -20.22 2.47
C LYS A 158 -11.95 -20.31 3.99
N LYS A 159 -11.39 -19.25 4.61
CA LYS A 159 -11.18 -19.22 6.07
C LYS A 159 -12.49 -19.43 6.84
N ILE A 160 -13.54 -18.72 6.44
CA ILE A 160 -14.88 -18.87 7.07
C ILE A 160 -15.40 -20.31 6.88
N ALA A 161 -15.30 -20.86 5.67
CA ALA A 161 -15.75 -22.22 5.39
C ALA A 161 -14.98 -23.27 6.22
N GLU A 162 -13.68 -23.07 6.42
CA GLU A 162 -12.87 -23.93 7.28
C GLU A 162 -13.30 -23.87 8.75
N GLU A 163 -13.64 -22.69 9.29
CA GLU A 163 -14.12 -22.55 10.66
C GLU A 163 -15.51 -23.20 10.85
N VAL A 164 -16.37 -23.11 9.82
CA VAL A 164 -17.65 -23.84 9.81
C VAL A 164 -17.41 -25.34 9.78
N ALA A 165 -16.49 -25.84 8.94
CA ALA A 165 -16.18 -27.28 8.83
C ALA A 165 -15.59 -27.86 10.15
N LYS A 166 -14.85 -27.04 10.91
CA LYS A 166 -14.33 -27.40 12.23
C LYS A 166 -15.39 -27.33 13.35
N GLY A 167 -16.57 -26.78 13.06
CA GLY A 167 -17.64 -26.56 14.06
C GLY A 167 -17.39 -25.37 14.99
N HIS A 168 -16.45 -24.48 14.65
CA HIS A 168 -16.15 -23.27 15.43
C HIS A 168 -17.10 -22.12 15.10
N LEU A 169 -17.76 -22.15 13.95
CA LEU A 169 -18.69 -21.15 13.47
C LEU A 169 -19.94 -21.81 12.89
N SER A 170 -21.15 -21.32 13.25
CA SER A 170 -22.37 -21.71 12.57
C SER A 170 -22.54 -20.92 11.26
N PRO A 171 -23.04 -21.54 10.17
CA PRO A 171 -23.40 -20.78 8.98
C PRO A 171 -24.37 -19.62 9.26
N ASP A 172 -25.27 -19.76 10.24
CA ASP A 172 -26.23 -18.73 10.63
C ASP A 172 -25.58 -17.52 11.34
N ASP A 173 -24.35 -17.68 11.87
CA ASP A 173 -23.60 -16.61 12.54
C ASP A 173 -22.72 -15.82 11.56
N ILE A 174 -22.65 -16.22 10.29
CA ILE A 174 -21.87 -15.49 9.28
C ILE A 174 -22.57 -14.16 8.96
N ASN A 175 -21.90 -13.07 9.31
CA ASN A 175 -22.36 -11.70 9.10
C ASN A 175 -21.21 -10.82 8.56
N SER A 176 -21.46 -9.52 8.39
CA SER A 176 -20.49 -8.57 7.87
C SER A 176 -19.25 -8.43 8.77
N GLU A 177 -19.40 -8.58 10.09
CA GLU A 177 -18.30 -8.48 11.05
C GLU A 177 -17.39 -9.69 10.97
N VAL A 178 -17.98 -10.90 10.91
CA VAL A 178 -17.24 -12.16 10.71
C VAL A 178 -16.50 -12.14 9.37
N PHE A 179 -17.14 -11.62 8.32
CA PHE A 179 -16.50 -11.51 7.01
C PHE A 179 -15.34 -10.50 7.02
N ALA A 180 -15.56 -9.31 7.60
CA ALA A 180 -14.51 -8.29 7.72
C ALA A 180 -13.31 -8.79 8.53
N ALA A 181 -13.54 -9.55 9.60
CA ALA A 181 -12.46 -10.15 10.41
C ALA A 181 -11.65 -11.22 9.64
N ALA A 182 -12.22 -11.83 8.61
CA ALA A 182 -11.53 -12.79 7.75
C ALA A 182 -10.70 -12.15 6.64
N LEU A 183 -10.93 -10.88 6.30
CA LEU A 183 -10.18 -10.13 5.28
C LEU A 183 -8.72 -9.92 5.70
N GLN A 184 -7.85 -9.71 4.71
CA GLN A 184 -6.44 -9.42 4.92
C GLN A 184 -6.23 -8.02 5.54
N THR A 185 -7.17 -7.10 5.33
CA THR A 185 -7.18 -5.76 5.91
C THR A 185 -7.61 -5.71 7.37
N ALA A 186 -8.12 -6.80 7.95
CA ALA A 186 -8.61 -6.89 9.33
C ALA A 186 -7.57 -6.45 10.39
N HIS A 187 -6.27 -6.60 10.09
CA HIS A 187 -5.20 -6.17 11.00
C HIS A 187 -5.14 -4.64 11.21
N LEU A 188 -5.82 -3.85 10.38
CA LEU A 188 -5.96 -2.41 10.54
C LEU A 188 -7.11 -2.00 11.49
N GLY A 189 -7.87 -2.98 12.00
CA GLY A 189 -8.98 -2.75 12.94
C GLY A 189 -10.07 -1.83 12.35
N ASP A 190 -10.52 -0.85 13.13
CA ASP A 190 -11.55 0.10 12.74
C ASP A 190 -11.15 0.97 11.54
N LEU A 191 -9.85 1.01 11.22
CA LEU A 191 -9.31 1.75 10.08
C LEU A 191 -9.11 0.87 8.83
N ALA A 192 -9.70 -0.33 8.77
CA ALA A 192 -9.57 -1.23 7.62
C ALA A 192 -10.18 -0.65 6.33
N THR A 193 -11.24 0.18 6.46
CA THR A 193 -11.89 0.83 5.32
C THR A 193 -11.30 2.23 5.10
N PRO A 194 -10.79 2.55 3.89
CA PRO A 194 -10.29 3.89 3.60
C PRO A 194 -11.38 4.96 3.57
N ASP A 195 -11.11 6.13 4.17
CA ASP A 195 -11.97 7.32 4.04
C ASP A 195 -11.78 8.02 2.69
N LEU A 196 -10.57 7.91 2.13
CA LEU A 196 -10.22 8.55 0.86
C LEU A 196 -9.38 7.62 0.01
N MET A 197 -9.81 7.41 -1.24
CA MET A 197 -9.02 6.72 -2.24
C MET A 197 -8.53 7.68 -3.32
N ILE A 198 -7.24 7.64 -3.60
CA ILE A 198 -6.59 8.45 -4.63
C ILE A 198 -5.99 7.52 -5.69
N ARG A 199 -6.26 7.81 -6.96
CA ARG A 199 -5.52 7.20 -8.07
C ARG A 199 -4.84 8.27 -8.89
N THR A 200 -3.54 8.14 -9.09
CA THR A 200 -2.75 9.08 -9.88
C THR A 200 -2.94 8.86 -11.38
N SER A 201 -2.51 9.82 -12.20
CA SER A 201 -2.51 9.75 -13.68
C SER A 201 -3.87 9.83 -14.38
N GLY A 202 -4.92 10.33 -13.71
CA GLY A 202 -6.23 10.58 -14.34
C GLY A 202 -7.06 9.32 -14.63
N GLU A 203 -6.72 8.20 -14.03
CA GLU A 203 -7.48 6.95 -14.13
C GLU A 203 -8.49 6.86 -12.99
N LEU A 204 -9.71 6.34 -13.27
CA LEU A 204 -10.80 6.29 -12.30
C LEU A 204 -11.16 4.87 -11.84
N ARG A 205 -10.64 3.82 -12.49
CA ARG A 205 -10.92 2.42 -12.12
C ARG A 205 -10.16 2.02 -10.85
N LEU A 206 -10.76 1.16 -10.01
CA LEU A 206 -10.15 0.64 -8.78
C LEU A 206 -9.07 -0.42 -9.04
N SER A 207 -9.15 -1.13 -10.16
CA SER A 207 -8.20 -2.20 -10.52
C SER A 207 -8.01 -3.24 -9.42
N ASN A 208 -9.11 -3.74 -8.85
CA ASN A 208 -9.13 -4.79 -7.84
C ASN A 208 -8.38 -4.39 -6.53
N PHE A 209 -8.40 -3.10 -6.17
CA PHE A 209 -7.81 -2.56 -4.96
C PHE A 209 -8.90 -2.25 -3.93
N LEU A 210 -8.80 -2.89 -2.75
CA LEU A 210 -9.64 -2.81 -1.54
C LEU A 210 -11.13 -3.05 -1.75
#